data_7af5bc088e70725353e550ff74c90f8c
#
_entry.id   7af5bc088e70725353e550ff74c90f8c
#
_cell.length_a   1.000
_cell.length_b   1.000
_cell.length_c   1.000
_cell.angle_alpha   90.00
_cell.angle_beta   90.00
_cell.angle_gamma   90.00
#
_symmetry.space_group_name_H-M   'P 1'
#
loop_
_entity.id
_entity.type
_entity.pdbx_description
1 polymer ?
#
loop_
_entity_poly.entity_id
_entity_poly.type
_entity_poly.pdbx_seq_one_letter_code
_entity_poly.pdbx_strand_id
1 'polypeptide(L)'
;MLTAGAIAAAVGTLLLRTDEAGTSAVHRAALSDPEFDHTVITRAFTGRPARALHNDFIAAHGANAPVAYPAVHHLTRPIRQAAAKAGDAQRVHLWAGAGYSEAPTGPAADVIRALWPNE
;
A
#
# COMPACT_ATOMS: atom_id res chain seq x y z
N MET A 1 -5.61 -17.43 8.54
CA MET A 1 -6.31 -17.69 7.26
C MET A 1 -6.40 -19.18 6.94
N LEU A 2 -5.30 -19.94 6.93
CA LEU A 2 -5.35 -21.39 6.63
C LEU A 2 -6.18 -22.15 7.66
N THR A 3 -6.06 -21.83 8.94
CA THR A 3 -6.89 -22.40 10.02
C THR A 3 -8.39 -22.09 9.88
N ALA A 4 -8.76 -21.07 9.09
CA ALA A 4 -10.15 -20.73 8.77
C ALA A 4 -10.67 -21.44 7.50
N GLY A 5 -9.92 -22.42 6.97
CA GLY A 5 -10.34 -23.23 5.81
C GLY A 5 -9.86 -22.71 4.45
N ALA A 6 -9.03 -21.66 4.39
CA ALA A 6 -8.43 -21.23 3.14
C ALA A 6 -7.36 -22.25 2.68
N ILE A 7 -7.37 -22.61 1.40
CA ILE A 7 -6.37 -23.51 0.81
C ILE A 7 -5.05 -22.81 0.47
N ALA A 8 -5.08 -21.49 0.34
CA ALA A 8 -3.91 -20.65 0.09
C ALA A 8 -4.18 -19.22 0.57
N ALA A 9 -3.12 -18.44 0.73
CA ALA A 9 -3.20 -17.01 1.06
C ALA A 9 -2.27 -16.23 0.14
N ALA A 10 -2.80 -15.12 -0.45
CA ALA A 10 -1.99 -14.17 -1.21
C ALA A 10 -1.46 -13.09 -0.24
N VAL A 11 -0.14 -12.91 -0.24
CA VAL A 11 0.54 -11.98 0.66
C VAL A 11 1.25 -10.91 -0.17
N GLY A 12 0.93 -9.64 0.09
CA GLY A 12 1.56 -8.50 -0.57
C GLY A 12 2.19 -7.54 0.45
N THR A 13 1.39 -6.99 1.34
CA THR A 13 1.79 -5.93 2.28
C THR A 13 2.97 -6.33 3.17
N LEU A 14 3.03 -7.57 3.63
CA LEU A 14 4.15 -8.06 4.45
C LEU A 14 5.51 -8.04 3.72
N LEU A 15 5.50 -8.02 2.38
CA LEU A 15 6.72 -7.98 1.57
C LEU A 15 7.15 -6.56 1.19
N LEU A 16 6.34 -5.54 1.45
CA LEU A 16 6.62 -4.16 1.01
C LEU A 16 7.88 -3.54 1.60
N ARG A 17 8.30 -3.98 2.78
CA ARG A 17 9.47 -3.46 3.50
C ARG A 17 10.69 -4.37 3.41
N THR A 18 10.61 -5.45 2.64
CA THR A 18 11.76 -6.36 2.45
C THR A 18 12.86 -5.72 1.62
N ASP A 19 14.07 -6.24 1.74
CA ASP A 19 15.26 -5.68 1.07
C ASP A 19 15.14 -5.74 -0.46
N GLU A 20 14.49 -6.79 -0.99
CA GLU A 20 14.31 -7.00 -2.42
C GLU A 20 13.09 -6.27 -3.00
N ALA A 21 12.21 -5.71 -2.16
CA ALA A 21 11.01 -5.03 -2.64
C ALA A 21 11.35 -3.73 -3.38
N GLY A 22 10.75 -3.55 -4.55
CA GLY A 22 10.85 -2.31 -5.33
C GLY A 22 10.01 -1.15 -4.78
N THR A 23 9.61 -1.21 -3.51
CA THR A 23 8.83 -0.18 -2.84
C THR A 23 9.62 1.13 -2.77
N SER A 24 9.02 2.24 -3.20
CA SER A 24 9.68 3.55 -3.14
C SER A 24 10.04 3.95 -1.69
N ALA A 25 11.08 4.76 -1.54
CA ALA A 25 11.54 5.21 -0.22
C ALA A 25 10.43 5.91 0.58
N VAL A 26 9.62 6.74 -0.09
CA VAL A 26 8.50 7.46 0.53
C VAL A 26 7.39 6.51 0.99
N HIS A 27 7.07 5.49 0.22
CA HIS A 27 6.07 4.48 0.59
C HIS A 27 6.59 3.62 1.75
N ARG A 28 7.85 3.16 1.68
CA ARG A 28 8.48 2.36 2.74
C ARG A 28 8.50 3.10 4.06
N ALA A 29 8.84 4.40 4.07
CA ALA A 29 8.83 5.24 5.26
C ALA A 29 7.42 5.40 5.84
N ALA A 30 6.42 5.65 5.00
CA ALA A 30 5.03 5.84 5.42
C ALA A 30 4.44 4.60 6.13
N LEU A 31 4.87 3.39 5.77
CA LEU A 31 4.40 2.15 6.41
C LEU A 31 4.77 2.04 7.91
N SER A 32 5.74 2.80 8.38
CA SER A 32 6.17 2.85 9.78
C SER A 32 6.02 4.24 10.42
N ASP A 33 5.45 5.20 9.71
CA ASP A 33 5.23 6.55 10.19
C ASP A 33 3.88 6.62 10.93
N PRO A 34 3.88 7.04 12.23
CA PRO A 34 2.64 7.17 13.01
C PRO A 34 1.62 8.17 12.43
N GLU A 35 2.03 9.06 11.54
CA GLU A 35 1.12 9.98 10.84
C GLU A 35 0.10 9.22 9.98
N PHE A 36 0.47 8.06 9.45
CA PHE A 36 -0.40 7.19 8.66
C PHE A 36 -0.96 6.07 9.54
N ASP A 37 -2.02 6.35 10.28
CA ASP A 37 -2.55 5.51 11.36
C ASP A 37 -3.63 4.51 10.92
N HIS A 38 -4.15 4.61 9.70
CA HIS A 38 -5.18 3.70 9.18
C HIS A 38 -5.18 3.59 7.66
N THR A 39 -5.87 2.56 7.17
CA THR A 39 -6.10 2.36 5.74
C THR A 39 -7.56 2.56 5.38
N VAL A 40 -7.81 2.99 4.15
CA VAL A 40 -9.14 3.13 3.56
C VAL A 40 -9.17 2.52 2.16
N ILE A 41 -10.37 2.13 1.70
CA ILE A 41 -10.59 1.79 0.29
C ILE A 41 -10.93 3.06 -0.46
N THR A 42 -10.19 3.33 -1.53
CA THR A 42 -10.32 4.57 -2.31
C THR A 42 -10.25 4.33 -3.81
N ARG A 43 -10.89 5.23 -4.58
CA ARG A 43 -10.73 5.33 -6.04
C ARG A 43 -9.92 6.56 -6.45
N ALA A 44 -9.45 7.36 -5.49
CA ALA A 44 -8.85 8.67 -5.74
C ALA A 44 -7.66 8.62 -6.71
N PHE A 45 -6.84 7.58 -6.67
CA PHE A 45 -5.64 7.47 -7.49
C PHE A 45 -5.86 6.82 -8.85
N THR A 46 -6.76 5.86 -8.96
CA THR A 46 -6.87 5.03 -10.17
C THR A 46 -8.26 4.97 -10.78
N GLY A 47 -9.30 5.36 -10.04
CA GLY A 47 -10.69 5.16 -10.45
C GLY A 47 -11.21 3.75 -10.18
N ARG A 48 -10.39 2.86 -9.61
CA ARG A 48 -10.73 1.51 -9.18
C ARG A 48 -10.56 1.39 -7.66
N PRO A 49 -11.48 0.72 -6.93
CA PRO A 49 -11.34 0.53 -5.49
C PRO A 49 -10.05 -0.21 -5.14
N ALA A 50 -9.25 0.38 -4.27
CA ALA A 50 -8.04 -0.23 -3.73
C ALA A 50 -7.79 0.29 -2.32
N ARG A 51 -7.15 -0.53 -1.47
CA ARG A 51 -6.83 -0.15 -0.10
C ARG A 51 -5.46 0.52 -0.04
N ALA A 52 -5.41 1.68 0.63
CA ALA A 52 -4.19 2.45 0.84
C ALA A 52 -4.16 3.06 2.24
N LEU A 53 -2.96 3.45 2.70
CA LEU A 53 -2.82 4.37 3.82
C LEU A 53 -3.58 5.66 3.51
N HIS A 54 -4.37 6.13 4.46
CA HIS A 54 -5.11 7.40 4.31
C HIS A 54 -4.11 8.57 4.29
N ASN A 55 -4.27 9.49 3.34
CA ASN A 55 -3.47 10.68 3.20
C ASN A 55 -4.29 11.88 2.69
N ASP A 56 -3.67 13.05 2.59
CA ASP A 56 -4.35 14.29 2.17
C ASP A 56 -4.98 14.19 0.79
N PHE A 57 -4.35 13.50 -0.15
CA PHE A 57 -4.91 13.32 -1.49
C PHE A 57 -6.22 12.52 -1.45
N ILE A 58 -6.27 11.47 -0.64
CA ILE A 58 -7.49 10.69 -0.43
C ILE A 58 -8.55 11.52 0.29
N ALA A 59 -8.16 12.27 1.32
CA ALA A 59 -9.08 13.16 2.05
C ALA A 59 -9.76 14.18 1.12
N ALA A 60 -8.97 14.77 0.21
CA ALA A 60 -9.47 15.80 -0.71
C ALA A 60 -10.31 15.22 -1.86
N HIS A 61 -10.00 14.05 -2.36
CA HIS A 61 -10.54 13.53 -3.64
C HIS A 61 -11.30 12.21 -3.53
N GLY A 62 -11.16 11.48 -2.43
CA GLY A 62 -11.70 10.13 -2.28
C GLY A 62 -13.22 10.05 -2.40
N ALA A 63 -13.94 10.98 -1.79
CA ALA A 63 -15.41 10.99 -1.76
C ALA A 63 -16.03 11.19 -3.15
N ASN A 64 -15.38 11.97 -4.02
CA ASN A 64 -15.89 12.34 -5.34
C ASN A 64 -15.13 11.64 -6.49
N ALA A 65 -14.26 10.68 -6.18
CA ALA A 65 -13.47 9.99 -7.19
C ALA A 65 -14.37 9.18 -8.13
N PRO A 66 -14.27 9.39 -9.45
CA PRO A 66 -15.12 8.68 -10.42
C PRO A 66 -14.73 7.21 -10.53
N VAL A 67 -15.67 6.39 -10.98
CA VAL A 67 -15.45 4.99 -11.37
C VAL A 67 -14.95 5.00 -12.82
N ALA A 68 -13.68 5.28 -13.02
CA ALA A 68 -13.09 5.50 -14.34
C ALA A 68 -11.64 4.96 -14.43
N TYR A 69 -11.46 3.69 -14.13
CA TYR A 69 -10.19 3.00 -14.38
C TYR A 69 -10.08 2.61 -15.86
N PRO A 70 -8.93 2.79 -16.53
CA PRO A 70 -7.65 3.34 -16.03
C PRO A 70 -7.49 4.86 -16.25
N ALA A 71 -8.51 5.59 -16.69
CA ALA A 71 -8.40 7.02 -17.00
C ALA A 71 -7.86 7.84 -15.80
N VAL A 72 -8.42 7.62 -14.61
CA VAL A 72 -7.96 8.31 -13.39
C VAL A 72 -6.52 7.93 -13.04
N HIS A 73 -6.12 6.67 -13.25
CA HIS A 73 -4.74 6.23 -13.06
C HIS A 73 -3.76 7.04 -13.91
N HIS A 74 -4.08 7.25 -15.19
CA HIS A 74 -3.24 8.05 -16.08
C HIS A 74 -3.25 9.54 -15.72
N LEU A 75 -4.43 10.07 -15.36
CA LEU A 75 -4.60 11.46 -14.97
C LEU A 75 -3.77 11.82 -13.71
N THR A 76 -3.76 10.97 -12.70
CA THR A 76 -3.06 11.22 -11.42
C THR A 76 -1.57 10.88 -11.47
N ARG A 77 -1.10 10.16 -12.49
CA ARG A 77 0.28 9.69 -12.59
C ARG A 77 1.32 10.80 -12.47
N PRO A 78 1.22 11.95 -13.15
CA PRO A 78 2.19 13.03 -13.02
C PRO A 78 2.26 13.59 -11.59
N ILE A 79 1.11 13.70 -10.92
CA ILE A 79 1.02 14.19 -9.53
C ILE A 79 1.77 13.24 -8.61
N ARG A 80 1.50 11.93 -8.70
CA ARG A 80 2.13 10.89 -7.88
C ARG A 80 3.64 10.81 -8.10
N GLN A 81 4.08 10.96 -9.35
CA GLN A 81 5.51 10.96 -9.70
C GLN A 81 6.23 12.18 -9.13
N ALA A 82 5.64 13.37 -9.23
CA ALA A 82 6.19 14.59 -8.65
C ALA A 82 6.26 14.51 -7.13
N ALA A 83 5.21 14.02 -6.49
CA ALA A 83 5.16 13.81 -5.05
C ALA A 83 6.23 12.81 -4.56
N ALA A 84 6.40 11.69 -5.25
CA ALA A 84 7.42 10.70 -4.92
C ALA A 84 8.85 11.27 -5.01
N LYS A 85 9.14 12.10 -6.04
CA LYS A 85 10.42 12.79 -6.17
C LYS A 85 10.66 13.82 -5.05
N ALA A 86 9.59 14.47 -4.60
CA ALA A 86 9.66 15.45 -3.51
C ALA A 86 9.65 14.80 -2.11
N GLY A 87 9.48 13.49 -2.00
CA GLY A 87 9.29 12.80 -0.71
C GLY A 87 7.97 13.10 -0.02
N ASP A 88 6.96 13.54 -0.77
CA ASP A 88 5.64 13.94 -0.27
C ASP A 88 4.68 12.74 -0.24
N ALA A 89 4.65 12.04 0.88
CA ALA A 89 3.77 10.89 1.10
C ALA A 89 2.27 11.26 1.06
N GLN A 90 1.92 12.52 1.29
CA GLN A 90 0.53 12.98 1.30
C GLN A 90 -0.14 12.97 -0.08
N ARG A 91 0.66 12.83 -1.16
CA ARG A 91 0.17 12.79 -2.55
C ARG A 91 0.62 11.56 -3.32
N VAL A 92 1.21 10.58 -2.65
CA VAL A 92 1.60 9.29 -3.24
C VAL A 92 0.53 8.22 -2.90
N HIS A 93 0.29 7.31 -3.83
CA HIS A 93 -0.54 6.13 -3.59
C HIS A 93 0.21 5.12 -2.73
N LEU A 94 -0.19 4.98 -1.50
CA LEU A 94 0.46 4.14 -0.49
C LEU A 94 -0.33 2.85 -0.30
N TRP A 95 -0.33 1.97 -1.31
CA TRP A 95 -1.09 0.72 -1.26
C TRP A 95 -0.64 -0.16 -0.11
N ALA A 96 -1.58 -0.56 0.73
CA ALA A 96 -1.34 -1.44 1.86
C ALA A 96 -2.62 -2.07 2.39
N GLY A 97 -2.55 -3.30 2.87
CA GLY A 97 -3.62 -3.93 3.64
C GLY A 97 -3.73 -3.37 5.06
N ALA A 98 -4.80 -3.70 5.76
CA ALA A 98 -5.07 -3.18 7.11
C ALA A 98 -4.00 -3.59 8.15
N GLY A 99 -3.30 -4.71 7.94
CA GLY A 99 -2.20 -5.18 8.81
C GLY A 99 -0.82 -4.60 8.45
N TYR A 100 -0.74 -3.47 7.78
CA TYR A 100 0.51 -2.88 7.29
C TYR A 100 1.56 -2.61 8.38
N SER A 101 1.12 -2.29 9.59
CA SER A 101 2.01 -2.02 10.72
C SER A 101 2.85 -3.22 11.15
N GLU A 102 2.41 -4.43 10.79
CA GLU A 102 3.11 -5.69 11.07
C GLU A 102 4.12 -6.06 9.98
N ALA A 103 4.23 -5.27 8.89
CA ALA A 103 5.15 -5.57 7.80
C ALA A 103 6.61 -5.52 8.28
N PRO A 104 7.33 -6.65 8.27
CA PRO A 104 8.71 -6.72 8.74
C PRO A 104 9.69 -6.10 7.74
N THR A 105 10.91 -5.87 8.19
CA THR A 105 12.06 -5.53 7.34
C THR A 105 12.99 -6.73 7.21
N GLY A 106 13.95 -6.65 6.31
CA GLY A 106 14.96 -7.69 6.07
C GLY A 106 14.69 -8.52 4.81
N PRO A 107 15.41 -9.65 4.64
CA PRO A 107 15.28 -10.47 3.45
C PRO A 107 13.88 -11.06 3.25
N ALA A 108 13.36 -10.98 2.02
CA ALA A 108 12.05 -11.54 1.68
C ALA A 108 11.95 -13.05 1.97
N ALA A 109 13.04 -13.77 1.82
CA ALA A 109 13.11 -15.20 2.13
C ALA A 109 12.78 -15.50 3.60
N ASP A 110 13.22 -14.65 4.52
CA ASP A 110 12.97 -14.85 5.95
C ASP A 110 11.50 -14.56 6.28
N VAL A 111 10.92 -13.54 5.67
CA VAL A 111 9.49 -13.23 5.78
C VAL A 111 8.64 -14.41 5.27
N ILE A 112 9.00 -14.98 4.13
CA ILE A 112 8.28 -16.12 3.55
C ILE A 112 8.40 -17.35 4.45
N ARG A 113 9.58 -17.64 4.98
CA ARG A 113 9.77 -18.77 5.92
C ARG A 113 8.95 -18.60 7.19
N ALA A 114 8.88 -17.37 7.72
CA ALA A 114 8.07 -17.07 8.92
C ALA A 114 6.56 -17.24 8.71
N LEU A 115 6.09 -17.17 7.45
CA LEU A 115 4.68 -17.41 7.12
C LEU A 115 4.34 -18.88 7.00
N TRP A 116 5.35 -19.75 6.90
CA TRP A 116 5.12 -21.19 6.80
C TRP A 116 4.83 -21.76 8.18
N PRO A 117 3.73 -22.52 8.33
CA PRO A 117 3.45 -23.16 9.61
C PRO A 117 4.61 -24.10 9.98
N ASN A 118 5.15 -23.94 11.17
CA ASN A 118 6.08 -24.94 11.71
C ASN A 118 5.31 -26.25 11.88
N GLU A 119 5.83 -27.32 11.30
CA GLU A 119 5.33 -28.68 11.50
C GLU A 119 5.48 -29.09 12.97
#